data_fea69b0b235aded8774e61f7f0b2b4c2
#
_entry.id   fea69b0b235aded8774e61f7f0b2b4c2
#
_cell.length_a   1.000
_cell.length_b   1.000
_cell.length_c   1.000
_cell.angle_alpha   90.00
_cell.angle_beta   90.00
_cell.angle_gamma   90.00
#
_symmetry.space_group_name_H-M   'P 1'
#
loop_
_entity.id
_entity.type
_entity.pdbx_description
1 polymer ?
#
loop_
_entity_poly.entity_id
_entity_poly.type
_entity_poly.pdbx_seq_one_letter_code
_entity_poly.pdbx_strand_id
1 'polypeptide(L)'
;GGDYVSASDGLTDCDAHGTLIAGIIAAQPDAGDAFAGVAPDAAILSIRQNSLSFGVAGAAPGFDPNGVTPGTGSAGYGNTHTLALAVAHAVDLGATVINLSELACAPVSVGIDDTELGRAVRYAFERNVVVVAAAGNVDTQGPCSAQNGIIDPNRPLESAWQTVRTVASPAWFGDYVLTVGALSPYGEPADFSLHGPWVDVAAPGEQVVSLNPGGAGLVNAIEGSDGPAAINGTSYAAPYVAGLVALVRARFPELTAAQVMDRIKRTARTAGAGPDIATGHGMVDPVAALTATLPTGADAPGGPAAIPEPPVPDPADDRARNIAFAATGGCAVAMLFAAALYAGMRGRREAGRRRE
;
A
#
# COMPACT_ATOMS: atom_id res chain seq x y z
N GLY A 1 -1.06 -14.10 19.43
CA GLY A 1 -0.90 -12.85 18.73
C GLY A 1 0.21 -11.99 19.31
N GLY A 2 0.26 -10.76 18.87
CA GLY A 2 1.24 -9.79 19.33
C GLY A 2 0.70 -8.37 19.27
N ASP A 3 1.35 -7.48 20.02
CA ASP A 3 1.01 -6.07 20.07
C ASP A 3 2.27 -5.22 20.01
N TYR A 4 2.41 -4.43 18.96
CA TYR A 4 3.53 -3.50 18.76
C TYR A 4 3.17 -2.05 19.16
N VAL A 5 1.92 -1.83 19.58
CA VAL A 5 1.37 -0.52 19.94
C VAL A 5 1.33 -0.34 21.45
N SER A 6 0.99 -1.42 22.18
CA SER A 6 0.91 -1.40 23.65
C SER A 6 1.33 -2.76 24.24
N ALA A 7 1.45 -2.82 25.57
CA ALA A 7 1.75 -4.06 26.27
C ALA A 7 0.48 -4.93 26.45
N SER A 8 -0.17 -5.33 25.36
CA SER A 8 -1.36 -6.18 25.37
C SER A 8 -1.20 -7.40 24.44
N ASP A 9 -2.27 -8.14 24.22
CA ASP A 9 -2.26 -9.37 23.42
C ASP A 9 -2.60 -9.16 21.92
N GLY A 10 -2.84 -7.91 21.50
CA GLY A 10 -3.23 -7.56 20.14
C GLY A 10 -4.70 -7.88 19.79
N LEU A 11 -5.53 -8.22 20.78
CA LEU A 11 -6.94 -8.52 20.58
C LEU A 11 -7.88 -7.33 20.86
N THR A 12 -7.34 -6.25 21.44
CA THR A 12 -8.12 -5.02 21.65
C THR A 12 -8.08 -4.18 20.38
N ASP A 13 -9.22 -4.03 19.73
CA ASP A 13 -9.38 -3.22 18.53
C ASP A 13 -9.96 -1.86 18.89
N CYS A 14 -9.17 -0.79 18.73
CA CYS A 14 -9.58 0.58 18.99
C CYS A 14 -9.98 1.35 17.72
N ASP A 15 -9.67 0.78 16.57
CA ASP A 15 -9.80 1.42 15.25
C ASP A 15 -10.91 0.78 14.40
N ALA A 16 -11.55 -0.27 14.89
CA ALA A 16 -12.55 -1.09 14.21
C ALA A 16 -12.03 -1.87 12.98
N HIS A 17 -10.93 -1.44 12.40
CA HIS A 17 -10.41 -1.92 11.13
C HIS A 17 -10.03 -3.42 11.18
N GLY A 18 -9.34 -3.86 12.24
CA GLY A 18 -8.94 -5.26 12.43
C GLY A 18 -10.13 -6.20 12.60
N THR A 19 -11.16 -5.78 13.34
CA THR A 19 -12.40 -6.56 13.55
C THR A 19 -13.16 -6.73 12.23
N LEU A 20 -13.29 -5.68 11.43
CA LEU A 20 -13.93 -5.74 10.12
C LEU A 20 -13.19 -6.72 9.19
N ILE A 21 -11.87 -6.67 9.16
CA ILE A 21 -11.02 -7.57 8.36
C ILE A 21 -11.17 -9.01 8.82
N ALA A 22 -11.09 -9.28 10.12
CA ALA A 22 -11.24 -10.61 10.68
C ALA A 22 -12.63 -11.19 10.38
N GLY A 23 -13.68 -10.36 10.41
CA GLY A 23 -15.04 -10.73 10.03
C GLY A 23 -15.14 -11.18 8.57
N ILE A 24 -14.55 -10.45 7.63
CA ILE A 24 -14.52 -10.82 6.21
C ILE A 24 -13.80 -12.16 6.01
N ILE A 25 -12.71 -12.40 6.75
CA ILE A 25 -11.95 -13.67 6.62
C ILE A 25 -12.73 -14.83 7.24
N ALA A 26 -13.19 -14.72 8.49
CA ALA A 26 -13.55 -15.89 9.30
C ALA A 26 -14.74 -15.69 10.25
N ALA A 27 -15.67 -14.74 9.95
CA ALA A 27 -16.89 -14.66 10.75
C ALA A 27 -17.62 -15.99 10.72
N GLN A 28 -18.04 -16.46 11.91
CA GLN A 28 -18.87 -17.64 12.04
C GLN A 28 -20.29 -17.36 11.59
N PRO A 29 -20.97 -18.25 10.87
CA PRO A 29 -22.35 -18.09 10.51
C PRO A 29 -23.23 -17.96 11.78
N ASP A 30 -24.14 -17.00 11.79
CA ASP A 30 -25.16 -16.85 12.83
C ASP A 30 -26.55 -17.15 12.26
N ALA A 31 -27.42 -17.75 13.10
CA ALA A 31 -28.78 -18.06 12.68
C ALA A 31 -29.65 -16.81 12.46
N GLY A 32 -29.24 -15.66 13.01
CA GLY A 32 -29.96 -14.39 12.93
C GLY A 32 -29.64 -13.57 11.69
N ASP A 33 -28.57 -13.90 10.96
CA ASP A 33 -28.19 -13.22 9.73
C ASP A 33 -27.64 -14.21 8.68
N ALA A 34 -27.41 -13.73 7.47
CA ALA A 34 -26.90 -14.54 6.36
C ALA A 34 -25.40 -14.30 6.10
N PHE A 35 -24.70 -13.68 7.04
CA PHE A 35 -23.29 -13.35 6.89
C PHE A 35 -22.38 -14.47 7.40
N ALA A 36 -21.35 -14.76 6.64
CA ALA A 36 -20.24 -15.61 7.06
C ALA A 36 -18.95 -15.08 6.43
N GLY A 37 -17.84 -15.24 7.09
CA GLY A 37 -16.53 -15.02 6.52
C GLY A 37 -16.24 -16.00 5.37
N VAL A 38 -15.26 -15.66 4.53
CA VAL A 38 -14.89 -16.52 3.38
C VAL A 38 -14.39 -17.90 3.83
N ALA A 39 -13.70 -17.97 4.97
CA ALA A 39 -13.15 -19.19 5.56
C ALA A 39 -13.53 -19.25 7.06
N PRO A 40 -14.78 -19.56 7.40
CA PRO A 40 -15.25 -19.52 8.78
C PRO A 40 -14.47 -20.40 9.76
N ASP A 41 -13.95 -21.53 9.28
CA ASP A 41 -13.15 -22.46 10.09
C ASP A 41 -11.68 -22.06 10.25
N ALA A 42 -11.24 -20.95 9.64
CA ALA A 42 -9.88 -20.46 9.79
C ALA A 42 -9.64 -19.85 11.18
N ALA A 43 -8.52 -20.23 11.81
CA ALA A 43 -8.09 -19.59 13.05
C ALA A 43 -7.44 -18.23 12.76
N ILE A 44 -7.86 -17.19 13.47
CA ILE A 44 -7.30 -15.85 13.35
C ILE A 44 -6.20 -15.64 14.38
N LEU A 45 -5.01 -15.30 13.90
CA LEU A 45 -3.89 -14.81 14.69
C LEU A 45 -3.81 -13.29 14.54
N SER A 46 -4.28 -12.55 15.54
CA SER A 46 -4.24 -11.09 15.50
C SER A 46 -2.88 -10.56 15.93
N ILE A 47 -2.31 -9.65 15.15
CA ILE A 47 -1.12 -8.87 15.49
C ILE A 47 -1.43 -7.40 15.25
N ARG A 48 -1.53 -6.61 16.33
CA ARG A 48 -1.73 -5.18 16.25
C ARG A 48 -0.40 -4.47 15.99
N GLN A 49 -0.19 -4.10 14.74
CA GLN A 49 1.07 -3.46 14.30
C GLN A 49 0.94 -1.94 14.28
N ASN A 50 -0.26 -1.43 13.99
CA ASN A 50 -0.59 -0.03 13.87
C ASN A 50 -1.88 0.29 14.63
N SER A 51 -2.07 1.55 15.03
CA SER A 51 -3.34 2.07 15.51
C SER A 51 -3.37 3.59 15.39
N LEU A 52 -4.46 4.11 14.85
CA LEU A 52 -4.73 5.56 14.78
C LEU A 52 -5.15 6.13 16.15
N SER A 53 -5.58 5.26 17.07
CA SER A 53 -6.00 5.62 18.43
C SER A 53 -4.84 5.82 19.40
N PHE A 54 -3.60 5.53 18.98
CA PHE A 54 -2.40 5.65 19.78
C PHE A 54 -1.41 6.64 19.16
N GLY A 55 -0.59 7.24 19.99
CA GLY A 55 0.50 8.13 19.59
C GLY A 55 1.70 7.99 20.53
N VAL A 56 2.81 8.59 20.17
CA VAL A 56 4.01 8.60 21.01
C VAL A 56 3.75 9.43 22.27
N ALA A 57 3.98 8.83 23.44
CA ALA A 57 3.77 9.51 24.73
C ALA A 57 4.62 10.79 24.81
N GLY A 58 3.97 11.93 25.09
CA GLY A 58 4.64 13.23 25.19
C GLY A 58 4.94 13.93 23.87
N ALA A 59 4.61 13.34 22.74
CA ALA A 59 4.73 13.98 21.45
C ALA A 59 3.62 15.03 21.23
N ALA A 60 3.93 16.08 20.45
CA ALA A 60 2.92 17.03 20.01
C ALA A 60 1.92 16.35 19.05
N PRO A 61 0.64 16.80 19.00
CA PRO A 61 -0.30 16.31 18.02
C PRO A 61 0.27 16.42 16.60
N GLY A 62 0.24 15.31 15.83
CA GLY A 62 0.82 15.24 14.48
C GLY A 62 2.33 14.98 14.44
N PHE A 63 2.96 14.65 15.57
CA PHE A 63 4.35 14.20 15.58
C PHE A 63 4.47 12.82 14.94
N ASP A 64 5.27 12.72 13.89
CA ASP A 64 5.66 11.45 13.29
C ASP A 64 6.95 10.96 13.96
N PRO A 65 6.92 9.84 14.72
CA PRO A 65 8.10 9.30 15.40
C PRO A 65 9.18 8.80 14.42
N ASN A 66 8.83 8.65 13.14
CA ASN A 66 9.71 8.06 12.13
C ASN A 66 10.41 9.11 11.27
N GLY A 67 10.12 10.41 11.48
CA GLY A 67 10.74 11.50 10.73
C GLY A 67 10.43 11.51 9.23
N VAL A 68 9.40 10.77 8.82
CA VAL A 68 8.93 10.77 7.43
C VAL A 68 8.21 12.11 7.20
N THR A 69 8.52 12.72 6.10
CA THR A 69 8.11 14.07 5.67
C THR A 69 6.66 14.39 6.02
N PRO A 70 6.32 15.63 6.44
CA PRO A 70 4.94 16.05 6.67
C PRO A 70 4.07 15.71 5.47
N GLY A 71 3.04 14.86 5.67
CA GLY A 71 2.12 14.41 4.62
C GLY A 71 2.20 12.92 4.27
N THR A 72 3.11 12.15 4.83
CA THR A 72 3.26 10.70 4.53
C THR A 72 2.89 9.78 5.69
N GLY A 73 2.53 10.29 6.86
CA GLY A 73 2.18 9.50 8.03
C GLY A 73 0.69 9.56 8.35
N SER A 74 0.06 8.43 8.56
CA SER A 74 -1.13 8.39 9.39
C SER A 74 -0.76 8.93 10.77
N ALA A 75 -1.65 9.66 11.43
CA ALA A 75 -1.41 10.24 12.76
C ALA A 75 -1.24 9.17 13.88
N GLY A 76 -1.20 7.87 13.52
CA GLY A 76 -1.13 6.73 14.40
C GLY A 76 0.29 6.24 14.70
N TYR A 77 0.36 5.17 15.47
CA TYR A 77 1.60 4.47 15.82
C TYR A 77 1.76 3.23 14.93
N GLY A 78 2.86 3.14 14.22
CA GLY A 78 3.23 2.04 13.32
C GLY A 78 4.02 2.54 12.10
N ASN A 79 4.91 1.71 11.58
CA ASN A 79 5.74 2.02 10.42
C ASN A 79 6.16 0.75 9.67
N THR A 80 6.91 0.90 8.57
CA THR A 80 7.42 -0.23 7.76
C THR A 80 8.31 -1.18 8.55
N HIS A 81 9.09 -0.67 9.51
CA HIS A 81 9.92 -1.49 10.39
C HIS A 81 9.07 -2.37 11.34
N THR A 82 8.10 -1.77 12.06
CA THR A 82 7.21 -2.55 12.94
C THR A 82 6.36 -3.52 12.15
N LEU A 83 5.98 -3.18 10.91
CA LEU A 83 5.27 -4.10 10.01
C LEU A 83 6.16 -5.28 9.61
N ALA A 84 7.44 -5.05 9.31
CA ALA A 84 8.40 -6.11 9.03
C ALA A 84 8.56 -7.08 10.21
N LEU A 85 8.67 -6.55 11.43
CA LEU A 85 8.72 -7.36 12.65
C LEU A 85 7.43 -8.17 12.85
N ALA A 86 6.27 -7.57 12.61
CA ALA A 86 4.98 -8.25 12.72
C ALA A 86 4.83 -9.40 11.72
N VAL A 87 5.28 -9.21 10.47
CA VAL A 87 5.30 -10.27 9.45
C VAL A 87 6.20 -11.43 9.88
N ALA A 88 7.43 -11.16 10.32
CA ALA A 88 8.33 -12.19 10.79
C ALA A 88 7.75 -12.95 12.00
N HIS A 89 7.17 -12.22 12.95
CA HIS A 89 6.52 -12.80 14.12
C HIS A 89 5.33 -13.70 13.74
N ALA A 90 4.50 -13.30 12.78
CA ALA A 90 3.39 -14.11 12.29
C ALA A 90 3.89 -15.47 11.72
N VAL A 91 4.98 -15.42 10.95
CA VAL A 91 5.64 -16.61 10.39
C VAL A 91 6.15 -17.52 11.52
N ASP A 92 6.82 -16.96 12.51
CA ASP A 92 7.41 -17.70 13.64
C ASP A 92 6.32 -18.32 14.54
N LEU A 93 5.14 -17.70 14.60
CA LEU A 93 3.95 -18.25 15.28
C LEU A 93 3.20 -19.31 14.45
N GLY A 94 3.66 -19.61 13.23
CA GLY A 94 3.10 -20.65 12.38
C GLY A 94 1.91 -20.22 11.51
N ALA A 95 1.73 -18.93 11.27
CA ALA A 95 0.75 -18.47 10.28
C ALA A 95 1.05 -19.07 8.91
N THR A 96 0.02 -19.52 8.20
CA THR A 96 0.13 -20.05 6.84
C THR A 96 -0.33 -19.04 5.79
N VAL A 97 -1.09 -18.04 6.21
CA VAL A 97 -1.56 -16.90 5.42
C VAL A 97 -1.39 -15.65 6.28
N ILE A 98 -0.90 -14.58 5.70
CA ILE A 98 -0.81 -13.27 6.34
C ILE A 98 -1.61 -12.29 5.51
N ASN A 99 -2.60 -11.61 6.12
CA ASN A 99 -3.30 -10.48 5.52
C ASN A 99 -2.67 -9.16 5.96
N LEU A 100 -2.23 -8.36 5.01
CA LEU A 100 -1.68 -7.02 5.24
C LEU A 100 -2.62 -5.99 4.62
N SER A 101 -3.51 -5.44 5.45
CA SER A 101 -4.38 -4.34 5.07
C SER A 101 -3.80 -2.96 5.42
N GLU A 102 -2.58 -2.96 5.96
CA GLU A 102 -1.77 -1.78 6.23
C GLU A 102 -0.66 -1.66 5.19
N LEU A 103 -0.38 -0.44 4.75
CA LEU A 103 0.64 -0.18 3.75
C LEU A 103 1.23 1.22 3.90
N ALA A 104 2.42 1.40 3.36
CA ALA A 104 3.04 2.70 3.17
C ALA A 104 2.97 3.10 1.69
N CYS A 105 2.61 4.37 1.43
CA CYS A 105 2.69 4.95 0.10
C CYS A 105 3.69 6.10 0.07
N ALA A 106 4.28 6.33 -1.09
CA ALA A 106 5.02 7.54 -1.38
C ALA A 106 5.04 7.84 -2.89
N PRO A 107 5.25 9.11 -3.27
CA PRO A 107 5.65 9.42 -4.64
C PRO A 107 6.94 8.67 -5.01
N VAL A 108 7.03 8.13 -6.22
CA VAL A 108 8.22 7.39 -6.69
C VAL A 108 9.51 8.20 -6.57
N SER A 109 9.41 9.54 -6.69
CA SER A 109 10.55 10.45 -6.53
C SER A 109 11.09 10.55 -5.10
N VAL A 110 10.29 10.19 -4.10
CA VAL A 110 10.65 10.17 -2.67
C VAL A 110 11.11 8.78 -2.25
N GLY A 111 10.40 7.74 -2.72
CA GLY A 111 10.63 6.35 -2.34
C GLY A 111 10.12 6.02 -0.94
N ILE A 112 10.24 4.74 -0.57
CA ILE A 112 9.88 4.21 0.74
C ILE A 112 11.10 3.48 1.30
N ASP A 113 11.43 3.69 2.57
CA ASP A 113 12.38 2.83 3.27
C ASP A 113 11.65 1.58 3.75
N ASP A 114 11.68 0.54 2.94
CA ASP A 114 10.96 -0.71 3.16
C ASP A 114 11.84 -1.96 2.95
N THR A 115 13.16 -1.77 2.97
CA THR A 115 14.12 -2.86 2.79
C THR A 115 13.90 -4.01 3.78
N GLU A 116 13.58 -3.69 5.05
CA GLU A 116 13.31 -4.71 6.07
C GLU A 116 11.96 -5.41 5.81
N LEU A 117 10.95 -4.66 5.36
CA LEU A 117 9.65 -5.23 5.00
C LEU A 117 9.77 -6.16 3.80
N GLY A 118 10.55 -5.79 2.78
CA GLY A 118 10.86 -6.67 1.65
C GLY A 118 11.54 -7.97 2.07
N ARG A 119 12.48 -7.90 3.03
CA ARG A 119 13.10 -9.11 3.60
C ARG A 119 12.10 -9.96 4.38
N ALA A 120 11.18 -9.34 5.13
CA ALA A 120 10.18 -10.06 5.92
C ALA A 120 9.14 -10.77 5.05
N VAL A 121 8.64 -10.15 3.97
CA VAL A 121 7.70 -10.81 3.06
C VAL A 121 8.39 -11.94 2.27
N ARG A 122 9.64 -11.76 1.88
CA ARG A 122 10.44 -12.83 1.29
C ARG A 122 10.66 -13.98 2.28
N TYR A 123 10.98 -13.70 3.53
CA TYR A 123 11.11 -14.70 4.60
C TYR A 123 9.82 -15.51 4.78
N ALA A 124 8.65 -14.85 4.73
CA ALA A 124 7.36 -15.53 4.76
C ALA A 124 7.18 -16.46 3.55
N PHE A 125 7.45 -15.97 2.35
CA PHE A 125 7.33 -16.73 1.11
C PHE A 125 8.25 -17.96 1.10
N GLU A 126 9.53 -17.81 1.49
CA GLU A 126 10.50 -18.92 1.59
C GLU A 126 10.10 -19.99 2.63
N ARG A 127 9.24 -19.61 3.60
CA ARG A 127 8.62 -20.53 4.58
C ARG A 127 7.25 -21.01 4.19
N ASN A 128 6.92 -20.89 2.92
CA ASN A 128 5.64 -21.34 2.38
C ASN A 128 4.42 -20.63 3.01
N VAL A 129 4.55 -19.37 3.40
CA VAL A 129 3.45 -18.52 3.87
C VAL A 129 3.02 -17.60 2.73
N VAL A 130 1.73 -17.53 2.44
CA VAL A 130 1.19 -16.59 1.46
C VAL A 130 0.91 -15.25 2.15
N VAL A 131 1.52 -14.20 1.65
CA VAL A 131 1.24 -12.83 2.07
C VAL A 131 0.26 -12.21 1.08
N VAL A 132 -0.89 -11.75 1.56
CA VAL A 132 -1.90 -11.03 0.80
C VAL A 132 -1.89 -9.58 1.23
N ALA A 133 -1.76 -8.65 0.31
CA ALA A 133 -1.70 -7.23 0.63
C ALA A 133 -2.73 -6.40 -0.14
N ALA A 134 -3.19 -5.33 0.48
CA ALA A 134 -3.99 -4.29 -0.16
C ALA A 134 -3.14 -3.54 -1.21
N ALA A 135 -3.76 -3.14 -2.33
CA ALA A 135 -3.06 -2.39 -3.40
C ALA A 135 -2.78 -0.94 -3.01
N GLY A 136 -3.56 -0.36 -2.10
CA GLY A 136 -3.52 1.04 -1.69
C GLY A 136 -4.77 1.80 -2.09
N ASN A 137 -5.03 2.90 -1.39
CA ASN A 137 -6.16 3.78 -1.66
C ASN A 137 -5.64 5.16 -2.06
N VAL A 138 -6.05 5.65 -3.24
CA VAL A 138 -5.72 7.01 -3.66
C VAL A 138 -6.46 7.99 -2.75
N ASP A 139 -5.69 8.85 -2.10
CA ASP A 139 -6.20 9.94 -1.29
C ASP A 139 -5.37 11.20 -1.58
N THR A 140 -6.02 12.21 -2.15
CA THR A 140 -5.37 13.47 -2.55
C THR A 140 -4.79 14.27 -1.38
N GLN A 141 -5.19 13.96 -0.16
CA GLN A 141 -4.68 14.56 1.08
C GLN A 141 -3.65 13.67 1.78
N GLY A 142 -3.54 12.42 1.35
CA GLY A 142 -2.68 11.40 1.94
C GLY A 142 -1.40 11.12 1.15
N PRO A 143 -0.60 10.18 1.61
CA PRO A 143 0.67 9.79 0.97
C PRO A 143 0.46 9.09 -0.39
N CYS A 144 -0.68 8.42 -0.60
CA CYS A 144 -1.07 7.86 -1.89
C CYS A 144 -1.75 8.92 -2.77
N SER A 145 -1.17 10.10 -2.94
CA SER A 145 -1.84 11.30 -3.46
C SER A 145 -2.12 11.30 -4.97
N ALA A 146 -1.52 10.41 -5.73
CA ALA A 146 -1.64 10.38 -7.18
C ALA A 146 -1.90 8.96 -7.69
N GLN A 147 -2.92 8.82 -8.55
CA GLN A 147 -3.16 7.58 -9.26
C GLN A 147 -2.05 7.31 -10.29
N ASN A 148 -1.69 6.05 -10.43
CA ASN A 148 -0.81 5.60 -11.49
C ASN A 148 -1.56 5.58 -12.82
N GLY A 149 -0.85 5.98 -13.88
CA GLY A 149 -1.48 6.17 -15.19
C GLY A 149 -1.98 4.87 -15.81
N ILE A 150 -3.03 4.98 -16.61
CA ILE A 150 -3.51 3.89 -17.47
C ILE A 150 -2.45 3.63 -18.54
N ILE A 151 -2.10 2.36 -18.74
CA ILE A 151 -1.23 1.94 -19.84
C ILE A 151 -2.05 1.74 -21.11
N ASP A 152 -1.39 1.96 -22.25
CA ASP A 152 -1.89 1.49 -23.54
C ASP A 152 -2.11 -0.04 -23.47
N PRO A 153 -3.33 -0.54 -23.69
CA PRO A 153 -3.63 -1.97 -23.60
C PRO A 153 -2.84 -2.83 -24.62
N ASN A 154 -2.22 -2.19 -25.62
CA ASN A 154 -1.35 -2.88 -26.58
C ASN A 154 0.11 -2.97 -26.11
N ARG A 155 0.45 -2.43 -24.93
CA ARG A 155 1.78 -2.54 -24.36
C ARG A 155 1.85 -3.64 -23.32
N PRO A 156 3.00 -4.31 -23.18
CA PRO A 156 3.23 -5.26 -22.10
C PRO A 156 3.01 -4.62 -20.73
N LEU A 157 2.48 -5.39 -19.75
CA LEU A 157 2.22 -4.92 -18.39
C LEU A 157 3.51 -4.38 -17.73
N GLU A 158 4.66 -4.97 -18.05
CA GLU A 158 5.97 -4.53 -17.57
C GLU A 158 6.28 -3.07 -17.95
N SER A 159 5.72 -2.56 -19.04
CA SER A 159 5.89 -1.15 -19.41
C SER A 159 5.21 -0.18 -18.44
N ALA A 160 4.29 -0.67 -17.62
CA ALA A 160 3.58 0.14 -16.63
C ALA A 160 4.53 0.69 -15.56
N TRP A 161 5.64 0.00 -15.27
CA TRP A 161 6.63 0.49 -14.31
C TRP A 161 7.18 1.87 -14.69
N GLN A 162 7.21 2.21 -15.98
CA GLN A 162 7.67 3.51 -16.48
C GLN A 162 6.69 4.66 -16.19
N THR A 163 5.45 4.33 -15.86
CA THR A 163 4.37 5.32 -15.60
C THR A 163 3.98 5.41 -14.14
N VAL A 164 4.64 4.66 -13.26
CA VAL A 164 4.41 4.70 -11.82
C VAL A 164 4.76 6.07 -11.26
N ARG A 165 3.82 6.66 -10.53
CA ARG A 165 3.94 7.94 -9.81
C ARG A 165 3.93 7.75 -8.31
N THR A 166 3.10 6.83 -7.84
CA THR A 166 2.95 6.44 -6.43
C THR A 166 3.30 4.98 -6.28
N VAL A 167 4.18 4.67 -5.36
CA VAL A 167 4.52 3.29 -4.96
C VAL A 167 3.80 2.95 -3.66
N ALA A 168 3.46 1.67 -3.50
CA ALA A 168 2.82 1.13 -2.30
C ALA A 168 3.58 -0.11 -1.81
N SER A 169 3.98 -0.10 -0.55
CA SER A 169 4.70 -1.20 0.10
C SER A 169 3.85 -1.80 1.22
N PRO A 170 3.72 -3.14 1.32
CA PRO A 170 4.47 -4.17 0.61
C PRO A 170 3.89 -4.60 -0.74
N ALA A 171 2.85 -3.96 -1.25
CA ALA A 171 2.14 -4.35 -2.48
C ALA A 171 3.09 -4.58 -3.68
N TRP A 172 4.10 -3.76 -3.85
CA TRP A 172 5.00 -3.82 -5.00
C TRP A 172 6.03 -4.97 -4.98
N PHE A 173 6.10 -5.76 -3.90
CA PHE A 173 6.93 -6.96 -3.84
C PHE A 173 6.26 -8.18 -4.50
N GLY A 174 5.76 -8.03 -5.73
CA GLY A 174 4.86 -8.95 -6.44
C GLY A 174 5.32 -10.40 -6.55
N ASP A 175 6.64 -10.68 -6.45
CA ASP A 175 7.15 -12.06 -6.43
C ASP A 175 6.83 -12.79 -5.11
N TYR A 176 6.59 -12.04 -4.03
CA TYR A 176 6.41 -12.58 -2.66
C TYR A 176 5.05 -12.27 -2.06
N VAL A 177 4.30 -11.36 -2.67
CA VAL A 177 3.03 -10.83 -2.17
C VAL A 177 1.96 -10.96 -3.23
N LEU A 178 0.77 -11.42 -2.84
CA LEU A 178 -0.42 -11.42 -3.66
C LEU A 178 -1.19 -10.13 -3.41
N THR A 179 -1.10 -9.19 -4.34
CA THR A 179 -1.68 -7.86 -4.18
C THR A 179 -3.09 -7.75 -4.73
N VAL A 180 -3.97 -7.13 -3.95
CA VAL A 180 -5.42 -7.10 -4.19
C VAL A 180 -5.92 -5.67 -4.41
N GLY A 181 -6.49 -5.41 -5.60
CA GLY A 181 -7.25 -4.21 -5.92
C GLY A 181 -8.70 -4.31 -5.43
N ALA A 182 -9.36 -3.16 -5.27
CA ALA A 182 -10.76 -3.09 -4.88
C ALA A 182 -11.70 -2.97 -6.08
N LEU A 183 -12.83 -3.70 -6.00
CA LEU A 183 -13.94 -3.58 -6.93
C LEU A 183 -15.14 -2.91 -6.28
N SER A 184 -15.87 -2.15 -7.08
CA SER A 184 -17.21 -1.63 -6.78
C SER A 184 -18.25 -2.76 -6.76
N PRO A 185 -19.49 -2.51 -6.27
CA PRO A 185 -20.58 -3.49 -6.33
C PRO A 185 -20.98 -3.91 -7.76
N TYR A 186 -20.52 -3.17 -8.76
CA TYR A 186 -20.78 -3.46 -10.19
C TYR A 186 -19.67 -4.30 -10.84
N GLY A 187 -18.62 -4.64 -10.08
CA GLY A 187 -17.47 -5.40 -10.57
C GLY A 187 -16.46 -4.56 -11.37
N GLU A 188 -16.58 -3.24 -11.33
CA GLU A 188 -15.62 -2.30 -11.91
C GLU A 188 -14.53 -1.96 -10.89
N PRO A 189 -13.32 -1.59 -11.30
CA PRO A 189 -12.31 -1.07 -10.38
C PRO A 189 -12.88 0.11 -9.57
N ALA A 190 -12.74 0.09 -8.25
CA ALA A 190 -13.15 1.20 -7.42
C ALA A 190 -12.25 2.43 -7.67
N ASP A 191 -12.83 3.63 -7.75
CA ASP A 191 -12.11 4.86 -8.11
C ASP A 191 -10.93 5.17 -7.19
N PHE A 192 -11.04 4.78 -5.91
CA PHE A 192 -9.97 4.95 -4.93
C PHE A 192 -8.87 3.88 -5.01
N SER A 193 -9.11 2.73 -5.68
CA SER A 193 -8.12 1.65 -5.73
C SER A 193 -6.85 2.12 -6.44
N LEU A 194 -5.71 2.06 -5.77
CA LEU A 194 -4.44 2.42 -6.38
C LEU A 194 -4.04 1.38 -7.43
N HIS A 195 -3.87 1.84 -8.64
CA HIS A 195 -3.41 1.02 -9.75
C HIS A 195 -1.90 0.80 -9.69
N GLY A 196 -1.43 -0.31 -10.23
CA GLY A 196 0.00 -0.56 -10.34
C GLY A 196 0.33 -1.89 -11.02
N PRO A 197 1.52 -2.01 -11.61
CA PRO A 197 1.95 -3.26 -12.25
C PRO A 197 2.10 -4.44 -11.27
N TRP A 198 1.98 -4.16 -9.98
CA TRP A 198 1.99 -5.13 -8.88
C TRP A 198 0.61 -5.65 -8.49
N VAL A 199 -0.48 -5.11 -9.04
CA VAL A 199 -1.82 -5.63 -8.75
C VAL A 199 -1.99 -6.99 -9.41
N ASP A 200 -2.24 -8.02 -8.59
CA ASP A 200 -2.37 -9.39 -9.07
C ASP A 200 -3.80 -9.78 -9.38
N VAL A 201 -4.73 -9.45 -8.48
CA VAL A 201 -6.15 -9.77 -8.56
C VAL A 201 -6.98 -8.66 -7.92
N ALA A 202 -8.31 -8.75 -8.07
CA ALA A 202 -9.23 -7.83 -7.42
C ALA A 202 -10.35 -8.57 -6.68
N ALA A 203 -10.90 -7.93 -5.65
CA ALA A 203 -12.03 -8.44 -4.87
C ALA A 203 -12.95 -7.27 -4.44
N PRO A 204 -14.18 -7.55 -3.96
CA PRO A 204 -15.08 -6.50 -3.47
C PRO A 204 -14.40 -5.65 -2.38
N GLY A 205 -14.42 -4.33 -2.54
CA GLY A 205 -13.79 -3.41 -1.59
C GLY A 205 -14.59 -2.13 -1.38
N GLU A 206 -15.81 -2.08 -1.89
CA GLU A 206 -16.71 -0.95 -1.75
C GLU A 206 -18.05 -1.39 -1.18
N GLN A 207 -18.63 -0.60 -0.28
CA GLN A 207 -19.89 -0.88 0.42
C GLN A 207 -19.88 -2.24 1.16
N VAL A 208 -18.78 -2.54 1.79
CA VAL A 208 -18.54 -3.83 2.46
C VAL A 208 -19.38 -3.94 3.72
N VAL A 209 -19.84 -5.16 4.04
CA VAL A 209 -20.49 -5.50 5.30
C VAL A 209 -19.56 -6.40 6.11
N SER A 210 -19.47 -6.19 7.41
CA SER A 210 -18.71 -7.06 8.31
C SER A 210 -19.23 -7.01 9.74
N LEU A 211 -18.51 -7.69 10.65
CA LEU A 211 -18.84 -7.75 12.07
C LEU A 211 -18.83 -6.36 12.72
N ASN A 212 -19.76 -6.13 13.63
CA ASN A 212 -19.82 -4.90 14.40
C ASN A 212 -18.70 -4.83 15.46
N PRO A 213 -17.75 -3.89 15.35
CA PRO A 213 -16.67 -3.76 16.34
C PRO A 213 -17.16 -3.36 17.72
N GLY A 214 -18.33 -2.72 17.80
CA GLY A 214 -18.96 -2.27 19.06
C GLY A 214 -19.77 -3.34 19.77
N GLY A 215 -19.92 -4.54 19.22
CA GLY A 215 -20.72 -5.61 19.83
C GLY A 215 -21.28 -6.62 18.84
N ALA A 216 -22.46 -7.15 19.13
CA ALA A 216 -23.10 -8.16 18.27
C ALA A 216 -23.65 -7.54 16.98
N GLY A 217 -23.79 -8.39 15.95
CA GLY A 217 -24.40 -8.06 14.66
C GLY A 217 -23.40 -7.54 13.63
N LEU A 218 -23.94 -6.96 12.56
CA LEU A 218 -23.22 -6.52 11.39
C LEU A 218 -23.26 -5.00 11.23
N VAL A 219 -22.26 -4.46 10.56
CA VAL A 219 -22.21 -3.06 10.12
C VAL A 219 -21.85 -2.96 8.63
N ASN A 220 -22.40 -1.96 7.96
CA ASN A 220 -22.05 -1.56 6.59
C ASN A 220 -21.54 -0.12 6.52
N ALA A 221 -21.38 0.52 7.67
CA ALA A 221 -20.82 1.85 7.81
C ALA A 221 -20.03 1.94 9.12
N ILE A 222 -19.04 2.81 9.16
CA ILE A 222 -18.25 3.17 10.33
C ILE A 222 -18.37 4.67 10.56
N GLU A 223 -18.17 5.12 11.82
CA GLU A 223 -18.19 6.55 12.14
C GLU A 223 -16.99 7.24 11.50
N GLY A 224 -17.26 8.22 10.65
CA GLY A 224 -16.26 9.07 10.03
C GLY A 224 -16.32 10.50 10.57
N SER A 225 -15.47 11.40 10.08
CA SER A 225 -15.44 12.81 10.50
C SER A 225 -16.75 13.55 10.25
N ASP A 226 -17.49 13.18 9.22
CA ASP A 226 -18.71 13.84 8.75
C ASP A 226 -19.99 12.99 9.01
N GLY A 227 -19.88 11.97 9.88
CA GLY A 227 -20.92 11.00 10.20
C GLY A 227 -20.66 9.63 9.59
N PRO A 228 -21.65 8.70 9.65
CA PRO A 228 -21.49 7.34 9.17
C PRO A 228 -21.08 7.29 7.69
N ALA A 229 -19.97 6.62 7.40
CA ALA A 229 -19.43 6.43 6.06
C ALA A 229 -19.42 4.94 5.69
N ALA A 230 -19.74 4.64 4.42
CA ALA A 230 -19.66 3.27 3.92
C ALA A 230 -18.25 2.69 4.08
N ILE A 231 -18.16 1.39 4.33
CA ILE A 231 -16.90 0.67 4.48
C ILE A 231 -16.30 0.45 3.10
N ASN A 232 -15.28 1.25 2.76
CA ASN A 232 -14.60 1.24 1.47
C ASN A 232 -13.09 1.16 1.67
N GLY A 233 -12.39 0.38 0.83
CA GLY A 233 -10.94 0.31 0.83
C GLY A 233 -10.40 -0.99 0.23
N THR A 234 -9.22 -0.93 -0.35
CA THR A 234 -8.46 -2.12 -0.75
C THR A 234 -8.10 -2.99 0.47
N SER A 235 -8.03 -2.37 1.66
CA SER A 235 -7.86 -3.05 2.94
C SER A 235 -9.00 -4.03 3.26
N TYR A 236 -10.19 -3.81 2.71
CA TYR A 236 -11.34 -4.73 2.83
C TYR A 236 -11.44 -5.71 1.65
N ALA A 237 -10.80 -5.43 0.52
CA ALA A 237 -10.70 -6.37 -0.59
C ALA A 237 -9.68 -7.50 -0.30
N ALA A 238 -8.53 -7.17 0.28
CA ALA A 238 -7.48 -8.12 0.62
C ALA A 238 -7.97 -9.31 1.49
N PRO A 239 -8.77 -9.12 2.55
CA PRO A 239 -9.24 -10.22 3.40
C PRO A 239 -10.15 -11.23 2.68
N TYR A 240 -10.91 -10.86 1.64
CA TYR A 240 -11.62 -11.83 0.81
C TYR A 240 -10.64 -12.81 0.15
N VAL A 241 -9.54 -12.28 -0.36
CA VAL A 241 -8.49 -13.09 -0.98
C VAL A 241 -7.71 -13.88 0.06
N ALA A 242 -7.44 -13.34 1.24
CA ALA A 242 -6.79 -14.07 2.33
C ALA A 242 -7.63 -15.27 2.79
N GLY A 243 -8.95 -15.10 2.93
CA GLY A 243 -9.88 -16.19 3.18
C GLY A 243 -9.87 -17.24 2.06
N LEU A 244 -9.86 -16.80 0.79
CA LEU A 244 -9.73 -17.71 -0.35
C LEU A 244 -8.41 -18.48 -0.33
N VAL A 245 -7.30 -17.83 -0.01
CA VAL A 245 -5.99 -18.49 0.18
C VAL A 245 -6.10 -19.58 1.24
N ALA A 246 -6.75 -19.31 2.38
CA ALA A 246 -6.95 -20.30 3.43
C ALA A 246 -7.75 -21.52 2.93
N LEU A 247 -8.82 -21.30 2.17
CA LEU A 247 -9.61 -22.37 1.56
C LEU A 247 -8.80 -23.19 0.54
N VAL A 248 -8.01 -22.52 -0.31
CA VAL A 248 -7.14 -23.20 -1.29
C VAL A 248 -6.10 -24.07 -0.58
N ARG A 249 -5.48 -23.56 0.50
CA ARG A 249 -4.54 -24.34 1.31
C ARG A 249 -5.19 -25.54 2.01
N ALA A 250 -6.41 -25.37 2.50
CA ALA A 250 -7.15 -26.49 3.08
C ALA A 250 -7.49 -27.57 2.04
N ARG A 251 -7.84 -27.15 0.82
CA ARG A 251 -8.22 -28.04 -0.28
C ARG A 251 -7.02 -28.72 -0.97
N PHE A 252 -5.88 -28.01 -1.04
CA PHE A 252 -4.65 -28.42 -1.73
C PHE A 252 -3.42 -28.18 -0.83
N PRO A 253 -3.28 -28.94 0.25
CA PRO A 253 -2.23 -28.73 1.26
C PRO A 253 -0.81 -28.93 0.74
N GLU A 254 -0.66 -29.59 -0.41
CA GLU A 254 0.62 -29.85 -1.07
C GLU A 254 1.16 -28.65 -1.85
N LEU A 255 0.32 -27.64 -2.15
CA LEU A 255 0.73 -26.49 -2.94
C LEU A 255 1.67 -25.58 -2.14
N THR A 256 2.71 -25.12 -2.80
CA THR A 256 3.59 -24.06 -2.29
C THR A 256 2.90 -22.71 -2.32
N ALA A 257 3.43 -21.71 -1.58
CA ALA A 257 2.93 -20.34 -1.62
C ALA A 257 2.84 -19.80 -3.06
N ALA A 258 3.89 -19.99 -3.85
CA ALA A 258 3.90 -19.59 -5.26
C ALA A 258 2.78 -20.27 -6.08
N GLN A 259 2.56 -21.57 -5.87
CA GLN A 259 1.52 -22.31 -6.60
C GLN A 259 0.10 -21.90 -6.16
N VAL A 260 -0.09 -21.55 -4.87
CA VAL A 260 -1.36 -21.00 -4.39
C VAL A 260 -1.64 -19.64 -5.04
N MET A 261 -0.65 -18.75 -5.05
CA MET A 261 -0.77 -17.44 -5.70
C MET A 261 -1.05 -17.58 -7.21
N ASP A 262 -0.29 -18.43 -7.91
CA ASP A 262 -0.50 -18.72 -9.34
C ASP A 262 -1.91 -19.26 -9.59
N ARG A 263 -2.37 -20.21 -8.76
CA ARG A 263 -3.72 -20.78 -8.88
C ARG A 263 -4.80 -19.70 -8.78
N ILE A 264 -4.71 -18.80 -7.81
CA ILE A 264 -5.68 -17.71 -7.63
C ILE A 264 -5.66 -16.77 -8.84
N LYS A 265 -4.48 -16.39 -9.32
CA LYS A 265 -4.31 -15.56 -10.54
C LYS A 265 -4.91 -16.22 -11.78
N ARG A 266 -4.62 -17.48 -12.02
CA ARG A 266 -5.07 -18.22 -13.21
C ARG A 266 -6.55 -18.57 -13.21
N THR A 267 -7.19 -18.57 -12.07
CA THR A 267 -8.64 -18.84 -11.95
C THR A 267 -9.47 -17.58 -11.80
N ALA A 268 -8.83 -16.41 -11.72
CA ALA A 268 -9.53 -15.13 -11.66
C ALA A 268 -10.28 -14.86 -12.98
N ARG A 269 -11.37 -14.09 -12.88
CA ARG A 269 -12.22 -13.69 -14.01
C ARG A 269 -11.75 -12.34 -14.54
N THR A 270 -11.03 -12.37 -15.65
CA THR A 270 -10.63 -11.14 -16.32
C THR A 270 -11.79 -10.55 -17.13
N ALA A 271 -11.92 -9.24 -17.12
CA ALA A 271 -12.86 -8.51 -17.98
C ALA A 271 -12.30 -8.24 -19.39
N GLY A 272 -11.01 -8.45 -19.61
CA GLY A 272 -10.29 -8.10 -20.83
C GLY A 272 -9.46 -9.22 -21.43
N ALA A 273 -8.58 -8.86 -22.35
CA ALA A 273 -7.71 -9.79 -23.07
C ALA A 273 -6.49 -10.27 -22.26
N GLY A 274 -6.31 -9.79 -21.02
CA GLY A 274 -5.18 -10.15 -20.17
C GLY A 274 -5.13 -9.30 -18.90
N PRO A 275 -4.08 -9.46 -18.07
CA PRO A 275 -3.93 -8.69 -16.86
C PRO A 275 -3.76 -7.19 -17.14
N ASP A 276 -4.29 -6.37 -16.23
CA ASP A 276 -4.19 -4.91 -16.25
C ASP A 276 -3.67 -4.37 -14.90
N ILE A 277 -3.40 -3.06 -14.82
CA ILE A 277 -2.85 -2.43 -13.62
C ILE A 277 -3.90 -2.12 -12.54
N ALA A 278 -5.19 -2.23 -12.82
CA ALA A 278 -6.27 -1.91 -11.90
C ALA A 278 -6.79 -3.16 -11.18
N THR A 279 -6.92 -4.26 -11.92
CA THR A 279 -7.53 -5.51 -11.46
C THR A 279 -6.59 -6.72 -11.54
N GLY A 280 -5.40 -6.55 -12.08
CA GLY A 280 -4.47 -7.65 -12.33
C GLY A 280 -5.10 -8.69 -13.26
N HIS A 281 -5.12 -9.95 -12.84
CA HIS A 281 -5.77 -11.05 -13.55
C HIS A 281 -7.30 -11.01 -13.48
N GLY A 282 -7.89 -10.03 -12.80
CA GLY A 282 -9.33 -9.83 -12.67
C GLY A 282 -9.88 -10.19 -11.29
N MET A 283 -11.21 -10.26 -11.22
CA MET A 283 -11.92 -10.60 -9.98
C MET A 283 -11.65 -12.06 -9.59
N VAL A 284 -11.32 -12.32 -8.34
CA VAL A 284 -11.14 -13.68 -7.82
C VAL A 284 -12.41 -14.51 -7.98
N ASP A 285 -12.24 -15.79 -8.37
CA ASP A 285 -13.32 -16.77 -8.46
C ASP A 285 -13.08 -17.92 -7.47
N PRO A 286 -13.72 -17.89 -6.29
CA PRO A 286 -13.52 -18.93 -5.28
C PRO A 286 -13.88 -20.33 -5.76
N VAL A 287 -14.93 -20.43 -6.58
CA VAL A 287 -15.37 -21.75 -7.10
C VAL A 287 -14.33 -22.30 -8.07
N ALA A 288 -13.87 -21.51 -9.01
CA ALA A 288 -12.81 -21.94 -9.93
C ALA A 288 -11.50 -22.21 -9.20
N ALA A 289 -11.11 -21.38 -8.23
CA ALA A 289 -9.92 -21.59 -7.43
C ALA A 289 -9.92 -22.94 -6.66
N LEU A 290 -11.08 -23.40 -6.21
CA LEU A 290 -11.23 -24.65 -5.46
C LEU A 290 -11.50 -25.89 -6.33
N THR A 291 -12.00 -25.71 -7.57
CA THR A 291 -12.47 -26.86 -8.37
C THR A 291 -11.78 -27.03 -9.72
N ALA A 292 -11.15 -25.97 -10.26
CA ALA A 292 -10.49 -26.06 -11.56
C ALA A 292 -9.33 -27.04 -11.55
N THR A 293 -9.23 -27.85 -12.62
CA THR A 293 -8.05 -28.67 -12.89
C THR A 293 -7.06 -27.81 -13.66
N LEU A 294 -6.00 -27.40 -13.00
CA LEU A 294 -4.91 -26.66 -13.64
C LEU A 294 -3.83 -27.64 -14.09
N PRO A 295 -3.22 -27.46 -15.26
CA PRO A 295 -2.08 -28.27 -15.68
C PRO A 295 -0.97 -28.17 -14.66
N THR A 296 -0.52 -29.31 -14.17
CA THR A 296 0.68 -29.44 -13.34
C THR A 296 1.87 -29.56 -14.27
N GLY A 297 2.71 -28.58 -14.33
CA GLY A 297 3.96 -28.64 -15.08
C GLY A 297 4.13 -27.52 -16.08
N ALA A 298 5.27 -26.93 -16.00
CA ALA A 298 5.81 -25.81 -16.75
C ALA A 298 5.14 -24.48 -16.42
N ASP A 299 5.90 -23.64 -15.84
CA ASP A 299 5.70 -22.27 -15.41
C ASP A 299 5.40 -22.09 -13.92
N ALA A 300 6.11 -22.87 -13.07
CA ALA A 300 6.52 -22.28 -11.81
C ALA A 300 7.37 -21.05 -12.19
N PRO A 301 7.09 -19.85 -11.67
CA PRO A 301 7.98 -18.71 -11.89
C PRO A 301 9.39 -19.18 -11.64
N GLY A 302 10.25 -19.13 -12.65
CA GLY A 302 11.64 -19.55 -12.52
C GLY A 302 12.26 -18.78 -11.39
N GLY A 303 12.91 -19.43 -10.45
CA GLY A 303 13.58 -18.97 -9.25
C GLY A 303 13.55 -17.48 -8.90
N PRO A 304 14.01 -17.03 -7.77
CA PRO A 304 13.80 -15.68 -7.29
C PRO A 304 14.17 -14.66 -8.37
N ALA A 305 13.14 -14.11 -9.04
CA ALA A 305 13.35 -12.97 -9.91
C ALA A 305 13.94 -11.86 -9.04
N ALA A 306 14.98 -11.20 -9.53
CA ALA A 306 15.50 -10.03 -8.84
C ALA A 306 14.33 -9.06 -8.65
N ILE A 307 14.12 -8.58 -7.42
CA ILE A 307 13.17 -7.51 -7.15
C ILE A 307 13.52 -6.40 -8.14
N PRO A 308 12.59 -5.95 -9.01
CA PRO A 308 12.88 -4.86 -9.92
C PRO A 308 13.39 -3.69 -9.08
N GLU A 309 14.57 -3.19 -9.38
CA GLU A 309 15.00 -1.94 -8.75
C GLU A 309 13.92 -0.89 -9.07
N PRO A 310 13.49 -0.12 -8.08
CA PRO A 310 12.56 0.97 -8.35
C PRO A 310 13.13 1.83 -9.46
N PRO A 311 12.29 2.35 -10.38
CA PRO A 311 12.76 3.22 -11.44
C PRO A 311 13.59 4.34 -10.79
N VAL A 312 14.87 4.36 -11.10
CA VAL A 312 15.75 5.44 -10.62
C VAL A 312 15.13 6.74 -11.12
N PRO A 313 14.75 7.67 -10.23
CA PRO A 313 14.21 8.94 -10.67
C PRO A 313 15.18 9.53 -11.69
N ASP A 314 14.67 9.98 -12.82
CA ASP A 314 15.49 10.72 -13.76
C ASP A 314 16.27 11.78 -12.97
N PRO A 315 17.58 11.89 -13.16
CA PRO A 315 18.36 12.88 -12.43
C PRO A 315 17.63 14.22 -12.59
N ALA A 316 17.21 14.76 -11.45
CA ALA A 316 16.39 15.98 -11.41
C ALA A 316 16.94 16.96 -12.43
N ASP A 317 16.11 17.46 -13.35
CA ASP A 317 16.57 18.41 -14.37
C ASP A 317 17.00 19.69 -13.65
N ASP A 318 18.27 19.70 -13.27
CA ASP A 318 18.92 20.79 -12.54
C ASP A 318 18.99 22.09 -13.37
N ARG A 319 18.51 22.08 -14.62
CA ARG A 319 18.56 23.25 -15.50
C ARG A 319 17.81 24.43 -14.92
N ALA A 320 16.59 24.20 -14.40
CA ALA A 320 15.81 25.27 -13.78
C ALA A 320 16.51 25.85 -12.55
N ARG A 321 17.10 24.99 -11.71
CA ARG A 321 17.89 25.39 -10.53
C ARG A 321 19.15 26.13 -10.93
N ASN A 322 19.87 25.64 -11.92
CA ASN A 322 21.11 26.24 -12.39
C ASN A 322 20.86 27.58 -13.08
N ILE A 323 19.75 27.72 -13.83
CA ILE A 323 19.31 29.00 -14.41
C ILE A 323 18.97 29.98 -13.28
N ALA A 324 18.25 29.55 -12.24
CA ALA A 324 17.92 30.41 -11.10
C ALA A 324 19.19 30.89 -10.38
N PHE A 325 20.16 30.04 -10.12
CA PHE A 325 21.43 30.43 -9.50
C PHE A 325 22.25 31.39 -10.43
N ALA A 326 22.32 31.10 -11.72
CA ALA A 326 23.01 31.98 -12.66
C ALA A 326 22.34 33.39 -12.74
N ALA A 327 21.01 33.41 -12.78
CA ALA A 327 20.26 34.70 -12.81
C ALA A 327 20.45 35.47 -11.51
N THR A 328 20.38 34.81 -10.34
CA THR A 328 20.59 35.45 -9.03
C THR A 328 22.01 36.00 -8.91
N GLY A 329 23.02 35.17 -9.31
CA GLY A 329 24.42 35.62 -9.35
C GLY A 329 24.63 36.82 -10.29
N GLY A 330 24.06 36.77 -11.46
CA GLY A 330 24.12 37.86 -12.44
C GLY A 330 23.49 39.18 -11.90
N CYS A 331 22.32 39.08 -11.26
CA CYS A 331 21.69 40.23 -10.61
C CYS A 331 22.53 40.82 -9.49
N ALA A 332 23.15 39.97 -8.66
CA ALA A 332 24.02 40.43 -7.57
C ALA A 332 25.25 41.16 -8.08
N VAL A 333 25.91 40.66 -9.12
CA VAL A 333 27.05 41.30 -9.77
C VAL A 333 26.64 42.64 -10.39
N ALA A 334 25.49 42.69 -11.07
CA ALA A 334 24.98 43.96 -11.67
C ALA A 334 24.68 44.99 -10.59
N MET A 335 24.09 44.61 -9.46
CA MET A 335 23.84 45.53 -8.33
C MET A 335 25.15 46.06 -7.71
N LEU A 336 26.14 45.19 -7.53
CA LEU A 336 27.45 45.62 -7.01
C LEU A 336 28.14 46.59 -7.97
N PHE A 337 28.06 46.34 -9.27
CA PHE A 337 28.61 47.26 -10.29
C PHE A 337 27.90 48.61 -10.34
N ALA A 338 26.57 48.60 -10.25
CA ALA A 338 25.78 49.83 -10.17
C ALA A 338 26.09 50.65 -8.90
N ALA A 339 26.23 49.96 -7.75
CA ALA A 339 26.61 50.58 -6.49
C ALA A 339 28.00 51.21 -6.55
N ALA A 340 28.98 50.52 -7.16
CA ALA A 340 30.34 51.06 -7.36
C ALA A 340 30.37 52.26 -8.28
N LEU A 341 29.63 52.23 -9.38
CA LEU A 341 29.48 53.38 -10.28
C LEU A 341 28.82 54.58 -9.57
N TYR A 342 27.75 54.33 -8.80
CA TYR A 342 27.07 55.34 -8.03
C TYR A 342 27.99 56.02 -6.99
N ALA A 343 28.74 55.21 -6.25
CA ALA A 343 29.73 55.66 -5.26
C ALA A 343 30.84 56.51 -5.93
N GLY A 344 31.33 56.07 -7.10
CA GLY A 344 32.33 56.83 -7.89
C GLY A 344 31.82 58.18 -8.41
N MET A 345 30.56 58.23 -8.84
CA MET A 345 29.94 59.47 -9.27
C MET A 345 29.70 60.44 -8.09
N ARG A 346 29.31 59.90 -6.93
CA ARG A 346 29.09 60.71 -5.72
C ARG A 346 30.40 61.30 -5.21
N GLY A 347 31.48 60.51 -5.16
CA GLY A 347 32.82 60.98 -4.81
C GLY A 347 33.34 62.11 -5.71
N ARG A 348 33.08 62.01 -7.04
CA ARG A 348 33.46 63.08 -7.98
C ARG A 348 32.66 64.40 -7.78
N ARG A 349 31.39 64.30 -7.44
CA ARG A 349 30.56 65.48 -7.10
C ARG A 349 30.98 66.16 -5.80
N GLU A 350 31.38 65.40 -4.78
CA GLU A 350 31.89 65.92 -3.53
C GLU A 350 33.29 66.54 -3.67
N ALA A 351 34.16 65.99 -4.52
CA ALA A 351 35.46 66.54 -4.83
C ALA A 351 35.36 67.82 -5.64
N GLY A 352 34.35 67.96 -6.54
CA GLY A 352 34.10 69.25 -7.28
C GLY A 352 33.60 70.33 -6.39
N ARG A 353 32.79 70.03 -5.35
CA ARG A 353 32.28 71.06 -4.39
C ARG A 353 33.31 71.59 -3.40
N ARG A 354 34.45 70.91 -3.24
CA ARG A 354 35.55 71.35 -2.35
C ARG A 354 36.59 72.24 -3.09
N ARG A 355 36.40 72.48 -4.39
CA ARG A 355 37.29 73.36 -5.20
C ARG A 355 36.67 74.68 -5.58
N GLU A 356 35.46 74.98 -5.21
CA GLU A 356 34.81 76.28 -5.18
C GLU A 356 34.80 76.80 -3.71
#